data_e396586ffdc02ad320c42542300d8099
#
_entry.id   e396586ffdc02ad320c42542300d8099
#
_cell.length_a   1.000
_cell.length_b   1.000
_cell.length_c   1.000
_cell.angle_alpha   90.00
_cell.angle_beta   90.00
_cell.angle_gamma   90.00
#
_symmetry.space_group_name_H-M   'P 1'
#
loop_
_entity.id
_entity.type
_entity.pdbx_description
1 polymer ?
#
loop_
_entity_poly.entity_id
_entity_poly.type
_entity_poly.pdbx_seq_one_letter_code
_entity_poly.pdbx_strand_id
1 'polypeptide(L)'
;AREAAVLGQALTREPGLAGTLLAGFFGDTAATLPGVADALGLSPEAMLSLTQEIVATVLRAEAPRLAALADDALWRKDHCPVCGSAPDMGLLKEQTEPSEFLIAKAGRLLLHCSLCGHLWRFPRLVCPSCGEGEHEKLDLLVAQGRERERIHACSTCRRYLVVTNRVDSDAAFDPDAAPAALAHLDVAAQKRGYTPICAMAWNQFGE
;
A
#
# COMPACT_ATOMS: atom_id res chain seq x y z
N ALA A 1 -0.73 6.38 -22.90
CA ALA A 1 0.37 7.18 -23.51
C ALA A 1 -0.07 8.58 -23.94
N ARG A 2 -1.19 8.73 -24.68
CA ARG A 2 -1.68 10.06 -25.13
C ARG A 2 -2.06 10.98 -23.97
N GLU A 3 -2.79 10.49 -23.00
CA GLU A 3 -3.26 11.22 -21.83
C GLU A 3 -2.10 11.75 -20.96
N ALA A 4 -1.08 10.91 -20.73
CA ALA A 4 0.12 11.31 -20.02
C ALA A 4 0.89 12.45 -20.74
N ALA A 5 0.91 12.44 -22.09
CA ALA A 5 1.52 13.50 -22.86
C ALA A 5 0.73 14.81 -22.74
N VAL A 6 -0.61 14.77 -22.72
CA VAL A 6 -1.47 15.94 -22.51
C VAL A 6 -1.21 16.57 -21.15
N LEU A 7 -1.22 15.77 -20.07
CA LEU A 7 -0.95 16.25 -18.72
C LEU A 7 0.48 16.80 -18.59
N GLY A 8 1.49 16.10 -19.13
CA GLY A 8 2.88 16.56 -19.12
C GLY A 8 3.08 17.89 -19.81
N GLN A 9 2.42 18.14 -20.97
CA GLN A 9 2.45 19.42 -21.65
C GLN A 9 1.77 20.53 -20.84
N ALA A 10 0.63 20.23 -20.18
CA ALA A 10 -0.07 21.17 -19.33
C ALA A 10 0.79 21.59 -18.13
N LEU A 11 1.42 20.65 -17.44
CA LEU A 11 2.34 20.89 -16.33
C LEU A 11 3.55 21.75 -16.73
N THR A 12 4.03 21.60 -17.97
CA THR A 12 5.13 22.43 -18.50
C THR A 12 4.70 23.86 -18.77
N ARG A 13 3.46 24.06 -19.24
CA ARG A 13 2.92 25.40 -19.59
C ARG A 13 2.45 26.16 -18.36
N GLU A 14 1.92 25.47 -17.36
CA GLU A 14 1.32 26.08 -16.16
C GLU A 14 1.99 25.52 -14.89
N PRO A 15 3.08 26.14 -14.39
CA PRO A 15 3.79 25.64 -13.20
C PRO A 15 2.91 25.54 -11.94
N GLY A 16 1.85 26.36 -11.84
CA GLY A 16 0.88 26.30 -10.73
C GLY A 16 -0.02 25.07 -10.73
N LEU A 17 -0.16 24.41 -11.88
CA LEU A 17 -1.01 23.23 -12.03
C LEU A 17 -0.56 22.09 -11.11
N ALA A 18 0.74 21.89 -10.91
CA ALA A 18 1.27 20.88 -10.01
C ALA A 18 0.75 21.06 -8.56
N GLY A 19 0.75 22.30 -8.07
CA GLY A 19 0.19 22.62 -6.75
C GLY A 19 -1.31 22.36 -6.67
N THR A 20 -2.05 22.65 -7.73
CA THR A 20 -3.50 22.37 -7.83
C THR A 20 -3.77 20.87 -7.80
N LEU A 21 -3.00 20.07 -8.53
CA LEU A 21 -3.13 18.61 -8.54
C LEU A 21 -2.81 18.01 -7.17
N LEU A 22 -1.74 18.46 -6.51
CA LEU A 22 -1.38 18.01 -5.16
C LEU A 22 -2.48 18.37 -4.15
N ALA A 23 -2.97 19.62 -4.17
CA ALA A 23 -4.06 20.05 -3.30
C ALA A 23 -5.35 19.25 -3.53
N GLY A 24 -5.68 18.95 -4.79
CA GLY A 24 -6.84 18.12 -5.15
C GLY A 24 -6.67 16.65 -4.79
N PHE A 25 -5.44 16.14 -4.81
CA PHE A 25 -5.16 14.73 -4.48
C PHE A 25 -5.19 14.46 -2.97
N PHE A 26 -4.64 15.36 -2.15
CA PHE A 26 -4.56 15.22 -0.70
C PHE A 26 -5.68 15.95 0.06
N GLY A 27 -6.42 16.82 -0.61
CA GLY A 27 -7.45 17.63 0.00
C GLY A 27 -8.87 17.08 -0.18
N ASP A 28 -9.80 17.61 0.63
CA ASP A 28 -11.23 17.26 0.57
C ASP A 28 -11.99 17.88 -0.65
N THR A 29 -11.28 18.49 -1.58
CA THR A 29 -11.90 19.13 -2.74
C THR A 29 -12.15 18.14 -3.88
N ALA A 30 -13.17 17.29 -3.67
CA ALA A 30 -13.59 16.27 -4.65
C ALA A 30 -13.83 16.78 -6.08
N ALA A 31 -14.00 18.11 -6.26
CA ALA A 31 -14.24 18.73 -7.57
C ALA A 31 -12.95 19.21 -8.29
N THR A 32 -11.80 19.26 -7.63
CA THR A 32 -10.59 19.87 -8.22
C THR A 32 -10.02 19.03 -9.37
N LEU A 33 -9.79 17.71 -9.14
CA LEU A 33 -9.26 16.83 -10.18
C LEU A 33 -10.20 16.66 -11.37
N PRO A 34 -11.53 16.43 -11.17
CA PRO A 34 -12.49 16.41 -12.26
C PRO A 34 -12.52 17.73 -13.08
N GLY A 35 -12.46 18.89 -12.42
CA GLY A 35 -12.42 20.18 -13.13
C GLY A 35 -11.17 20.36 -13.99
N VAL A 36 -10.01 19.93 -13.53
CA VAL A 36 -8.77 19.93 -14.33
C VAL A 36 -8.87 18.91 -15.47
N ALA A 37 -9.46 17.73 -15.23
CA ALA A 37 -9.68 16.71 -16.25
C ALA A 37 -10.51 17.26 -17.40
N ASP A 38 -11.64 17.89 -17.10
CA ASP A 38 -12.51 18.51 -18.10
C ASP A 38 -11.79 19.59 -18.93
N ALA A 39 -11.02 20.45 -18.26
CA ALA A 39 -10.24 21.51 -18.94
C ALA A 39 -9.18 20.94 -19.89
N LEU A 40 -8.64 19.76 -19.61
CA LEU A 40 -7.63 19.09 -20.43
C LEU A 40 -8.22 18.06 -21.40
N GLY A 41 -9.53 17.83 -21.38
CA GLY A 41 -10.20 16.80 -22.20
C GLY A 41 -9.80 15.38 -21.83
N LEU A 42 -9.54 15.13 -20.54
CA LEU A 42 -9.21 13.82 -19.98
C LEU A 42 -10.41 13.26 -19.20
N SER A 43 -10.50 11.92 -19.06
CA SER A 43 -11.46 11.37 -18.14
C SER A 43 -11.04 11.58 -16.69
N PRO A 44 -11.98 11.70 -15.72
CA PRO A 44 -11.67 11.83 -14.30
C PRO A 44 -10.79 10.68 -13.78
N GLU A 45 -11.03 9.45 -14.23
CA GLU A 45 -10.27 8.26 -13.86
C GLU A 45 -8.83 8.33 -14.36
N ALA A 46 -8.63 8.75 -15.62
CA ALA A 46 -7.29 8.94 -16.18
C ALA A 46 -6.54 10.06 -15.44
N MET A 47 -7.21 11.15 -15.12
CA MET A 47 -6.63 12.26 -14.35
C MET A 47 -6.20 11.78 -12.96
N LEU A 48 -7.06 11.06 -12.24
CA LEU A 48 -6.74 10.53 -10.91
C LEU A 48 -5.55 9.57 -10.98
N SER A 49 -5.56 8.62 -11.92
CA SER A 49 -4.47 7.65 -12.07
C SER A 49 -3.13 8.32 -12.40
N LEU A 50 -3.13 9.25 -13.34
CA LEU A 50 -1.91 9.97 -13.71
C LEU A 50 -1.39 10.86 -12.56
N THR A 51 -2.28 11.52 -11.83
CA THR A 51 -1.91 12.32 -10.68
C THR A 51 -1.32 11.43 -9.58
N GLN A 52 -1.94 10.28 -9.32
CA GLN A 52 -1.45 9.30 -8.35
C GLN A 52 -0.02 8.82 -8.70
N GLU A 53 0.25 8.49 -9.96
CA GLU A 53 1.58 8.05 -10.40
C GLU A 53 2.64 9.14 -10.25
N ILE A 54 2.31 10.39 -10.56
CA ILE A 54 3.21 11.53 -10.37
C ILE A 54 3.52 11.71 -8.87
N VAL A 55 2.48 11.73 -8.04
CA VAL A 55 2.60 11.88 -6.58
C VAL A 55 3.39 10.73 -5.99
N ALA A 56 3.12 9.48 -6.38
CA ALA A 56 3.84 8.31 -5.93
C ALA A 56 5.33 8.40 -6.27
N THR A 57 5.67 8.81 -7.50
CA THR A 57 7.06 8.96 -7.94
C THR A 57 7.82 9.96 -7.07
N VAL A 58 7.23 11.14 -6.83
CA VAL A 58 7.85 12.18 -5.98
C VAL A 58 7.98 11.71 -4.54
N LEU A 59 6.92 11.12 -3.97
CA LEU A 59 6.93 10.65 -2.60
C LEU A 59 7.91 9.49 -2.37
N ARG A 60 8.06 8.56 -3.31
CA ARG A 60 9.06 7.49 -3.22
C ARG A 60 10.48 8.04 -3.19
N ALA A 61 10.78 9.07 -3.98
CA ALA A 61 12.08 9.73 -3.94
C ALA A 61 12.36 10.44 -2.59
N GLU A 62 11.32 11.04 -1.99
CA GLU A 62 11.44 11.79 -0.74
C GLU A 62 11.20 10.94 0.53
N ALA A 63 10.60 9.75 0.39
CA ALA A 63 10.22 8.90 1.53
C ALA A 63 11.38 8.61 2.51
N PRO A 64 12.61 8.33 2.08
CA PRO A 64 13.72 8.09 3.02
C PRO A 64 14.02 9.32 3.90
N ARG A 65 13.91 10.53 3.34
CA ARG A 65 14.13 11.78 4.07
C ARG A 65 12.98 12.08 5.02
N LEU A 66 11.74 11.89 4.57
CA LEU A 66 10.55 12.13 5.38
C LEU A 66 10.40 11.10 6.51
N ALA A 67 10.75 9.85 6.25
CA ALA A 67 10.74 8.78 7.26
C ALA A 67 11.65 9.08 8.45
N ALA A 68 12.76 9.79 8.25
CA ALA A 68 13.63 10.20 9.33
C ALA A 68 12.98 11.18 10.34
N LEU A 69 11.84 11.79 9.96
CA LEU A 69 11.04 12.67 10.83
C LEU A 69 9.96 11.90 11.62
N ALA A 70 9.70 10.65 11.24
CA ALA A 70 8.75 9.77 11.91
C ALA A 70 9.46 8.85 12.89
N ASP A 71 8.87 8.61 14.07
CA ASP A 71 9.34 7.59 15.00
C ASP A 71 8.67 6.25 14.68
N ASP A 72 9.28 5.47 13.79
CA ASP A 72 8.80 4.15 13.41
C ASP A 72 8.75 3.17 14.60
N ALA A 73 9.47 3.43 15.68
CA ALA A 73 9.42 2.60 16.88
C ALA A 73 8.12 2.79 17.66
N LEU A 74 7.55 3.99 17.62
CA LEU A 74 6.29 4.33 18.29
C LEU A 74 5.07 4.20 17.36
N TRP A 75 5.26 4.36 16.05
CA TRP A 75 4.17 4.28 15.09
C TRP A 75 3.65 2.85 14.93
N ARG A 76 2.38 2.64 15.24
CA ARG A 76 1.69 1.35 15.16
C ARG A 76 0.32 1.49 14.52
N LYS A 77 0.15 2.52 13.66
CA LYS A 77 -1.12 2.83 13.02
C LYS A 77 -1.30 2.01 11.74
N ASP A 78 -2.52 1.95 11.29
CA ASP A 78 -2.99 1.29 10.08
C ASP A 78 -2.65 2.02 8.76
N HIS A 79 -2.06 3.21 8.86
CA HIS A 79 -1.68 4.06 7.74
C HIS A 79 -0.21 4.50 7.83
N CYS A 80 0.35 4.86 6.69
CA CYS A 80 1.76 5.23 6.54
C CYS A 80 2.12 6.49 7.34
N PRO A 81 3.20 6.49 8.13
CA PRO A 81 3.64 7.68 8.88
C PRO A 81 4.18 8.80 7.99
N VAL A 82 4.54 8.50 6.74
CA VAL A 82 5.11 9.46 5.79
C VAL A 82 4.05 10.20 4.99
N CYS A 83 3.07 9.48 4.43
CA CYS A 83 2.09 10.05 3.52
C CYS A 83 0.62 9.80 3.87
N GLY A 84 0.33 9.05 4.94
CA GLY A 84 -1.03 8.75 5.38
C GLY A 84 -1.76 7.67 4.58
N SER A 85 -1.18 7.11 3.52
CA SER A 85 -1.86 6.12 2.68
C SER A 85 -1.95 4.74 3.34
N ALA A 86 -2.92 3.95 2.90
CA ALA A 86 -3.14 2.58 3.37
C ALA A 86 -2.05 1.62 2.89
N PRO A 87 -1.85 0.48 3.55
CA PRO A 87 -0.93 -0.55 3.08
C PRO A 87 -1.54 -1.39 1.95
N ASP A 88 -0.70 -1.78 0.99
CA ASP A 88 -1.04 -2.73 -0.08
C ASP A 88 -0.47 -4.13 0.16
N MET A 89 0.57 -4.25 1.00
CA MET A 89 1.21 -5.51 1.32
C MET A 89 1.78 -5.52 2.75
N GLY A 90 1.90 -6.71 3.33
CA GLY A 90 2.67 -6.99 4.53
C GLY A 90 3.96 -7.75 4.22
N LEU A 91 5.02 -7.45 4.95
CA LEU A 91 6.32 -8.09 4.87
C LEU A 91 6.73 -8.64 6.24
N LEU A 92 6.88 -9.95 6.36
CA LEU A 92 7.50 -10.56 7.53
C LEU A 92 9.01 -10.61 7.31
N LYS A 93 9.75 -9.90 8.16
CA LYS A 93 11.21 -9.82 8.11
C LYS A 93 11.81 -10.22 9.46
N GLU A 94 13.02 -10.77 9.44
CA GLU A 94 13.71 -11.14 10.65
C GLU A 94 13.86 -9.96 11.61
N GLN A 95 13.73 -10.22 12.92
CA GLN A 95 13.96 -9.22 13.94
C GLN A 95 15.43 -9.25 14.32
N THR A 96 16.15 -8.20 13.97
CA THR A 96 17.59 -8.07 14.26
C THR A 96 17.89 -7.57 15.67
N GLU A 97 16.89 -7.02 16.38
CA GLU A 97 17.06 -6.57 17.75
C GLU A 97 16.80 -7.71 18.72
N PRO A 98 17.72 -8.00 19.68
CA PRO A 98 17.49 -8.99 20.70
C PRO A 98 16.30 -8.56 21.57
N SER A 99 15.27 -9.39 21.59
CA SER A 99 14.15 -9.24 22.51
C SER A 99 14.26 -10.34 23.55
N GLU A 100 14.41 -9.98 24.81
CA GLU A 100 14.48 -10.92 25.95
C GLU A 100 13.24 -11.80 26.08
N PHE A 101 12.15 -11.47 25.39
CA PHE A 101 10.85 -12.13 25.49
C PHE A 101 10.47 -13.01 24.27
N LEU A 102 11.26 -13.03 23.21
CA LEU A 102 10.93 -13.79 21.98
C LEU A 102 12.05 -14.76 21.62
N ILE A 103 11.95 -15.97 22.16
CA ILE A 103 12.81 -17.13 21.83
C ILE A 103 12.48 -17.70 20.43
N ALA A 104 11.37 -17.30 19.82
CA ALA A 104 10.98 -17.78 18.50
C ALA A 104 11.51 -16.84 17.41
N LYS A 105 12.04 -17.40 16.32
CA LYS A 105 12.39 -16.74 15.04
C LYS A 105 11.14 -16.16 14.33
N ALA A 106 10.24 -15.57 15.09
CA ALA A 106 9.00 -15.00 14.61
C ALA A 106 9.30 -13.59 14.10
N GLY A 107 9.47 -13.42 12.79
CA GLY A 107 9.74 -12.13 12.17
C GLY A 107 8.76 -11.02 12.58
N ARG A 108 9.19 -9.77 12.49
CA ARG A 108 8.34 -8.58 12.64
C ARG A 108 7.50 -8.37 11.39
N LEU A 109 6.25 -7.94 11.55
CA LEU A 109 5.42 -7.50 10.44
C LEU A 109 5.72 -6.04 10.13
N LEU A 110 6.06 -5.78 8.88
CA LEU A 110 6.12 -4.45 8.30
C LEU A 110 4.97 -4.31 7.32
N LEU A 111 4.30 -3.16 7.32
CA LEU A 111 3.33 -2.79 6.29
C LEU A 111 4.04 -1.98 5.21
N HIS A 112 3.72 -2.24 3.94
CA HIS A 112 4.23 -1.53 2.78
C HIS A 112 3.21 -0.49 2.32
N CYS A 113 3.65 0.74 2.11
CA CYS A 113 2.77 1.83 1.70
C CYS A 113 2.42 1.75 0.21
N SER A 114 1.15 1.73 -0.11
CA SER A 114 0.64 1.70 -1.49
C SER A 114 1.08 2.90 -2.35
N LEU A 115 1.44 4.04 -1.74
CA LEU A 115 1.76 5.27 -2.46
C LEU A 115 3.26 5.59 -2.45
N CYS A 116 3.90 5.66 -1.27
CA CYS A 116 5.29 6.09 -1.15
C CYS A 116 6.31 4.96 -0.95
N GLY A 117 5.86 3.70 -0.86
CA GLY A 117 6.75 2.54 -0.69
C GLY A 117 7.38 2.41 0.70
N HIS A 118 7.10 3.34 1.64
CA HIS A 118 7.66 3.26 2.99
C HIS A 118 7.19 2.03 3.73
N LEU A 119 8.10 1.41 4.50
CA LEU A 119 7.82 0.23 5.33
C LEU A 119 7.80 0.63 6.80
N TRP A 120 6.71 0.34 7.52
CA TRP A 120 6.60 0.63 8.95
C TRP A 120 6.15 -0.57 9.76
N ARG A 121 6.48 -0.59 11.06
CA ARG A 121 6.13 -1.67 11.98
C ARG A 121 4.64 -1.70 12.29
N PHE A 122 4.06 -2.92 12.32
CA PHE A 122 2.67 -3.12 12.74
C PHE A 122 2.53 -4.40 13.59
N PRO A 123 1.56 -4.45 14.54
CA PRO A 123 1.30 -5.64 15.34
C PRO A 123 0.87 -6.83 14.47
N ARG A 124 1.43 -8.02 14.72
CA ARG A 124 1.20 -9.20 13.87
C ARG A 124 -0.20 -9.79 13.97
N LEU A 125 -0.85 -9.65 15.12
CA LEU A 125 -2.15 -10.26 15.43
C LEU A 125 -3.23 -9.16 15.57
N VAL A 126 -3.19 -8.18 14.69
CA VAL A 126 -4.17 -7.10 14.62
C VAL A 126 -4.51 -6.88 13.16
N CYS A 127 -5.79 -6.70 12.87
CA CYS A 127 -6.24 -6.34 11.53
C CYS A 127 -5.87 -4.90 11.21
N PRO A 128 -5.10 -4.62 10.15
CA PRO A 128 -4.73 -3.24 9.80
C PRO A 128 -5.85 -2.45 9.13
N SER A 129 -7.07 -2.98 9.09
CA SER A 129 -8.23 -2.25 8.57
C SER A 129 -9.21 -1.84 9.66
N CYS A 130 -9.50 -2.71 10.63
CA CYS A 130 -10.51 -2.44 11.65
C CYS A 130 -10.00 -2.54 13.09
N GLY A 131 -8.72 -2.87 13.29
CA GLY A 131 -8.14 -3.03 14.62
C GLY A 131 -8.52 -4.31 15.35
N GLU A 132 -9.22 -5.26 14.70
CA GLU A 132 -9.58 -6.54 15.30
C GLU A 132 -8.34 -7.30 15.79
N GLY A 133 -8.33 -7.75 17.03
CA GLY A 133 -7.22 -8.45 17.66
C GLY A 133 -7.60 -9.85 18.18
N GLU A 134 -8.86 -10.27 18.03
CA GLU A 134 -9.27 -11.61 18.42
C GLU A 134 -8.72 -12.65 17.42
N HIS A 135 -7.90 -13.54 17.91
CA HIS A 135 -7.20 -14.55 17.11
C HIS A 135 -8.15 -15.40 16.24
N GLU A 136 -9.33 -15.76 16.77
CA GLU A 136 -10.33 -16.56 16.06
C GLU A 136 -10.97 -15.83 14.85
N LYS A 137 -10.82 -14.52 14.78
CA LYS A 137 -11.35 -13.67 13.70
C LYS A 137 -10.29 -13.31 12.66
N LEU A 138 -9.04 -13.73 12.88
CA LEU A 138 -7.92 -13.46 11.99
C LEU A 138 -7.49 -14.74 11.28
N ASP A 139 -7.84 -14.87 10.01
CA ASP A 139 -7.51 -16.02 9.19
C ASP A 139 -6.15 -15.88 8.52
N LEU A 140 -5.34 -16.93 8.59
CA LEU A 140 -4.09 -17.04 7.84
C LEU A 140 -4.28 -18.06 6.72
N LEU A 141 -4.38 -17.62 5.47
CA LEU A 141 -4.50 -18.49 4.32
C LEU A 141 -3.14 -18.65 3.64
N VAL A 142 -2.73 -19.89 3.42
CA VAL A 142 -1.45 -20.25 2.80
C VAL A 142 -1.71 -21.23 1.67
N ALA A 143 -1.10 -21.03 0.51
CA ALA A 143 -1.17 -22.00 -0.57
C ALA A 143 -0.13 -23.11 -0.33
N GLN A 144 -0.52 -24.36 -0.59
CA GLN A 144 0.37 -25.49 -0.48
C GLN A 144 1.58 -25.35 -1.41
N GLY A 145 2.80 -25.53 -0.87
CA GLY A 145 4.05 -25.33 -1.59
C GLY A 145 4.48 -23.86 -1.76
N ARG A 146 3.75 -22.91 -1.16
CA ARG A 146 4.05 -21.47 -1.20
C ARG A 146 3.93 -20.85 0.19
N GLU A 147 4.50 -21.47 1.21
CA GLU A 147 4.35 -21.09 2.62
C GLU A 147 4.89 -19.68 2.93
N ARG A 148 5.70 -19.12 2.01
CA ARG A 148 6.19 -17.75 2.12
C ARG A 148 5.18 -16.70 1.65
N GLU A 149 4.17 -17.10 0.88
CA GLU A 149 3.12 -16.24 0.33
C GLU A 149 1.82 -16.49 1.10
N ARG A 150 1.28 -15.46 1.72
CA ARG A 150 0.18 -15.59 2.68
C ARG A 150 -0.89 -14.53 2.45
N ILE A 151 -2.09 -14.83 2.89
CA ILE A 151 -3.18 -13.87 3.01
C ILE A 151 -3.51 -13.76 4.50
N HIS A 152 -3.44 -12.56 5.04
CA HIS A 152 -3.99 -12.23 6.34
C HIS A 152 -5.39 -11.65 6.12
N ALA A 153 -6.43 -12.38 6.49
CA ALA A 153 -7.81 -11.99 6.30
C ALA A 153 -8.51 -11.79 7.65
N CYS A 154 -9.44 -10.86 7.69
CA CYS A 154 -10.24 -10.56 8.88
C CYS A 154 -11.71 -10.89 8.62
N SER A 155 -12.27 -11.81 9.41
CA SER A 155 -13.68 -12.19 9.28
C SER A 155 -14.64 -11.09 9.77
N THR A 156 -14.19 -10.19 10.66
CA THR A 156 -14.98 -9.07 11.18
C THR A 156 -15.26 -8.01 10.11
N CYS A 157 -14.22 -7.50 9.43
CA CYS A 157 -14.39 -6.45 8.41
C CYS A 157 -14.38 -6.96 6.97
N ARG A 158 -14.16 -8.26 6.76
CA ARG A 158 -14.09 -8.93 5.45
C ARG A 158 -13.00 -8.36 4.54
N ARG A 159 -11.96 -7.78 5.13
CA ARG A 159 -10.79 -7.27 4.38
C ARG A 159 -9.59 -8.18 4.54
N TYR A 160 -8.69 -8.13 3.56
CA TYR A 160 -7.44 -8.90 3.56
C TYR A 160 -6.23 -8.05 3.19
N LEU A 161 -5.06 -8.54 3.58
CA LEU A 161 -3.76 -8.05 3.17
C LEU A 161 -2.94 -9.24 2.65
N VAL A 162 -2.33 -9.10 1.47
CA VAL A 162 -1.33 -10.06 0.99
C VAL A 162 -0.04 -9.88 1.79
N VAL A 163 0.60 -10.98 2.18
CA VAL A 163 1.80 -10.94 3.03
C VAL A 163 2.86 -11.88 2.47
N THR A 164 4.09 -11.41 2.36
CA THR A 164 5.23 -12.25 2.04
C THR A 164 6.12 -12.46 3.26
N ASN A 165 6.55 -13.71 3.47
CA ASN A 165 7.47 -14.08 4.54
C ASN A 165 8.90 -14.14 4.03
N ARG A 166 9.74 -13.21 4.47
CA ARG A 166 11.15 -13.08 4.12
C ARG A 166 12.09 -13.41 5.28
N VAL A 167 11.57 -14.01 6.35
CA VAL A 167 12.39 -14.54 7.44
C VAL A 167 13.27 -15.66 6.87
N ASP A 168 14.54 -15.68 7.23
CA ASP A 168 15.55 -16.63 6.73
C ASP A 168 15.64 -16.64 5.18
N SER A 169 15.57 -15.47 4.52
CA SER A 169 15.67 -15.36 3.05
C SER A 169 16.56 -14.22 2.61
N ASP A 170 17.67 -14.57 1.97
CA ASP A 170 18.63 -13.64 1.35
C ASP A 170 18.36 -13.37 -0.14
N ALA A 171 17.31 -13.98 -0.72
CA ALA A 171 16.96 -13.74 -2.11
C ALA A 171 16.62 -12.28 -2.34
N ALA A 172 17.01 -11.74 -3.48
CA ALA A 172 16.65 -10.38 -3.88
C ALA A 172 15.13 -10.18 -3.83
N PHE A 173 14.71 -9.05 -3.28
CA PHE A 173 13.29 -8.72 -3.10
C PHE A 173 13.08 -7.22 -3.29
N ASP A 174 12.17 -6.89 -4.17
CA ASP A 174 11.72 -5.53 -4.41
C ASP A 174 10.33 -5.36 -3.78
N PRO A 175 10.20 -4.61 -2.69
CA PRO A 175 8.92 -4.41 -2.04
C PRO A 175 7.92 -3.62 -2.89
N ASP A 176 8.37 -2.76 -3.79
CA ASP A 176 7.49 -1.99 -4.68
C ASP A 176 6.87 -2.84 -5.80
N ALA A 177 7.58 -3.86 -6.28
CA ALA A 177 7.09 -4.78 -7.30
C ALA A 177 6.32 -5.97 -6.72
N ALA A 178 6.56 -6.33 -5.47
CA ALA A 178 6.02 -7.53 -4.86
C ALA A 178 4.49 -7.56 -4.77
N PRO A 179 3.77 -6.47 -4.45
CA PRO A 179 2.30 -6.50 -4.39
C PRO A 179 1.68 -6.99 -5.70
N ALA A 180 2.12 -6.47 -6.84
CA ALA A 180 1.62 -6.89 -8.16
C ALA A 180 2.01 -8.37 -8.48
N ALA A 181 3.20 -8.81 -8.07
CA ALA A 181 3.63 -10.20 -8.25
C ALA A 181 2.80 -11.20 -7.42
N LEU A 182 2.17 -10.73 -6.34
CA LEU A 182 1.30 -11.52 -5.46
C LEU A 182 -0.18 -11.49 -5.86
N ALA A 183 -0.55 -10.94 -7.02
CA ALA A 183 -1.95 -10.80 -7.48
C ALA A 183 -2.74 -12.13 -7.50
N HIS A 184 -2.08 -13.26 -7.62
CA HIS A 184 -2.72 -14.58 -7.50
C HIS A 184 -3.32 -14.83 -6.10
N LEU A 185 -2.76 -14.22 -5.04
CA LEU A 185 -3.33 -14.25 -3.69
C LEU A 185 -4.57 -13.36 -3.59
N ASP A 186 -4.57 -12.21 -4.30
CA ASP A 186 -5.74 -11.35 -4.37
C ASP A 186 -6.93 -12.08 -4.98
N VAL A 187 -6.72 -12.81 -6.09
CA VAL A 187 -7.74 -13.66 -6.71
C VAL A 187 -8.26 -14.71 -5.71
N ALA A 188 -7.36 -15.34 -4.95
CA ALA A 188 -7.73 -16.37 -3.98
C ALA A 188 -8.53 -15.82 -2.80
N ALA A 189 -8.21 -14.62 -2.32
CA ALA A 189 -8.92 -13.94 -1.24
C ALA A 189 -10.30 -13.47 -1.69
N GLN A 190 -10.40 -12.84 -2.88
CA GLN A 190 -11.66 -12.30 -3.40
C GLN A 190 -12.66 -13.41 -3.74
N LYS A 191 -12.21 -14.56 -4.25
CA LYS A 191 -13.05 -15.76 -4.41
C LYS A 191 -13.66 -16.27 -3.10
N ARG A 192 -13.09 -15.91 -1.95
CA ARG A 192 -13.62 -16.22 -0.62
C ARG A 192 -14.47 -15.09 -0.03
N GLY A 193 -14.76 -14.05 -0.83
CA GLY A 193 -15.57 -12.90 -0.45
C GLY A 193 -14.85 -11.89 0.46
N TYR A 194 -13.52 -11.85 0.42
CA TYR A 194 -12.75 -10.79 1.05
C TYR A 194 -12.45 -9.67 0.05
N THR A 195 -12.30 -8.43 0.54
CA THR A 195 -11.88 -7.28 -0.27
C THR A 195 -10.50 -6.78 0.18
N PRO A 196 -9.66 -6.24 -0.71
CA PRO A 196 -8.34 -5.74 -0.32
C PRO A 196 -8.47 -4.53 0.63
N ILE A 197 -7.48 -4.35 1.52
CA ILE A 197 -7.39 -3.14 2.35
C ILE A 197 -7.18 -1.92 1.48
N CYS A 198 -6.31 -2.03 0.48
CA CYS A 198 -6.07 -1.00 -0.52
C CYS A 198 -6.41 -1.51 -1.91
N ALA A 199 -7.33 -0.83 -2.60
CA ALA A 199 -7.65 -1.14 -3.99
C ALA A 199 -6.57 -0.57 -4.92
N MET A 200 -5.94 -1.44 -5.71
CA MET A 200 -4.87 -1.12 -6.65
C MET A 200 -5.23 -1.67 -8.03
N ALA A 201 -4.61 -1.15 -9.08
CA ALA A 201 -4.92 -1.59 -10.45
C ALA A 201 -4.78 -3.10 -10.69
N TRP A 202 -3.86 -3.76 -9.98
CA TRP A 202 -3.61 -5.20 -10.14
C TRP A 202 -4.50 -6.10 -9.28
N ASN A 203 -5.29 -5.55 -8.34
CA ASN A 203 -6.15 -6.34 -7.46
C ASN A 203 -7.65 -6.00 -7.59
N GLN A 204 -8.03 -5.29 -8.64
CA GLN A 204 -9.42 -5.03 -8.98
C GLN A 204 -9.84 -6.00 -10.10
N PHE A 205 -10.38 -7.15 -9.71
CA PHE A 205 -10.93 -8.11 -10.66
C PHE A 205 -12.43 -7.80 -10.75
N GLY A 206 -12.86 -7.29 -11.93
CA GLY A 206 -14.29 -7.07 -12.22
C GLY A 206 -15.11 -8.35 -12.06
N GLU A 207 -16.38 -8.19 -11.70
CA GLU A 207 -17.38 -9.29 -11.71
C GLU A 207 -17.58 -9.86 -13.12
#